data_293510bc11d8088155caea032e3329f3
#
_entry.id   293510bc11d8088155caea032e3329f3
#
_cell.length_a   1.000
_cell.length_b   1.000
_cell.length_c   1.000
_cell.angle_alpha   90.00
_cell.angle_beta   90.00
_cell.angle_gamma   90.00
#
_symmetry.space_group_name_H-M   'P 1'
#
loop_
_entity.id
_entity.type
_entity.pdbx_description
1 polymer ?
#
loop_
_entity_poly.entity_id
_entity_poly.type
_entity_poly.pdbx_seq_one_letter_code
_entity_poly.pdbx_strand_id
1 'polypeptide(L)'
;DLFFNNIDSTLSSAFPVIRQLMNENDWLALVRSFMKNHFCQSPRFVDVSKEFIEYLNQQHEVNETMPFLHELAHYEWVELALSIAEEEWHCSEIDEKTDMLVMSYQGSPLAWLLSFQFPVHQICDDFQPTTPSEQPHYLLVYRNKTDDVKFIELNGLSAHLFEQISQGEDVESVIDVIAKAMPQLDYQLIKNG
;
A
#
# COMPACT_ATOMS: atom_id res chain seq x y z
N ASP A 1 -17.90 -17.61 21.29
CA ASP A 1 -18.97 -17.41 20.30
C ASP A 1 -18.40 -17.60 18.91
N LEU A 2 -19.01 -18.47 18.09
CA LEU A 2 -18.51 -18.85 16.75
C LEU A 2 -18.33 -17.63 15.83
N PHE A 3 -19.27 -16.70 15.86
CA PHE A 3 -19.22 -15.50 15.02
C PHE A 3 -18.06 -14.59 15.40
N PHE A 4 -17.82 -14.39 16.71
CA PHE A 4 -16.66 -13.64 17.18
C PHE A 4 -15.35 -14.29 16.73
N ASN A 5 -15.22 -15.61 16.89
CA ASN A 5 -14.01 -16.33 16.51
C ASN A 5 -13.73 -16.25 15.01
N ASN A 6 -14.77 -16.22 14.16
CA ASN A 6 -14.61 -16.04 12.72
C ASN A 6 -14.07 -14.63 12.39
N ILE A 7 -14.63 -13.59 13.00
CA ILE A 7 -14.15 -12.21 12.79
C ILE A 7 -12.73 -12.05 13.30
N ASP A 8 -12.43 -12.53 14.52
CA ASP A 8 -11.09 -12.50 15.09
C ASP A 8 -10.07 -13.23 14.20
N SER A 9 -10.39 -14.43 13.73
CA SER A 9 -9.52 -15.19 12.81
C SER A 9 -9.31 -14.44 11.49
N THR A 10 -10.36 -13.83 10.93
CA THR A 10 -10.27 -13.04 9.70
C THR A 10 -9.37 -11.85 9.87
N LEU A 11 -9.56 -11.05 10.92
CA LEU A 11 -8.76 -9.86 11.18
C LEU A 11 -7.32 -10.21 11.56
N SER A 12 -7.10 -11.28 12.34
CA SER A 12 -5.75 -11.77 12.67
C SER A 12 -4.98 -12.24 11.43
N SER A 13 -5.68 -12.79 10.43
CA SER A 13 -5.07 -13.20 9.16
C SER A 13 -4.81 -12.03 8.23
N ALA A 14 -5.66 -11.00 8.25
CA ALA A 14 -5.51 -9.81 7.41
C ALA A 14 -4.48 -8.82 7.97
N PHE A 15 -4.26 -8.82 9.30
CA PHE A 15 -3.40 -7.88 10.02
C PHE A 15 -2.40 -8.59 10.93
N PRO A 16 -1.52 -9.46 10.40
CA PRO A 16 -0.62 -10.29 11.20
C PRO A 16 0.39 -9.49 12.02
N VAL A 17 0.94 -8.40 11.48
CA VAL A 17 1.89 -7.55 12.21
C VAL A 17 1.18 -6.80 13.33
N ILE A 18 0.04 -6.16 13.05
CA ILE A 18 -0.76 -5.50 14.09
C ILE A 18 -1.13 -6.48 15.20
N ARG A 19 -1.57 -7.69 14.82
CA ARG A 19 -1.90 -8.76 15.78
C ARG A 19 -0.72 -9.16 16.65
N GLN A 20 0.50 -9.19 16.09
CA GLN A 20 1.73 -9.49 16.83
C GLN A 20 2.11 -8.34 17.78
N LEU A 21 2.01 -7.08 17.34
CA LEU A 21 2.35 -5.91 18.16
C LEU A 21 1.42 -5.70 19.36
N MET A 22 0.18 -6.20 19.30
CA MET A 22 -0.80 -6.07 20.36
C MET A 22 -0.79 -7.30 21.28
N ASN A 23 -0.87 -7.09 22.60
CA ASN A 23 -1.11 -8.22 23.50
C ASN A 23 -2.53 -8.77 23.29
N GLU A 24 -2.73 -10.02 23.72
CA GLU A 24 -3.97 -10.77 23.51
C GLU A 24 -5.23 -10.02 24.00
N ASN A 25 -5.15 -9.41 25.19
CA ASN A 25 -6.31 -8.74 25.79
C ASN A 25 -6.71 -7.49 25.03
N ASP A 26 -5.74 -6.67 24.61
CA ASP A 26 -5.98 -5.43 23.87
C ASP A 26 -6.50 -5.74 22.47
N TRP A 27 -5.93 -6.73 21.80
CA TRP A 27 -6.43 -7.18 20.50
C TRP A 27 -7.89 -7.66 20.58
N LEU A 28 -8.20 -8.56 21.51
CA LEU A 28 -9.57 -9.07 21.68
C LEU A 28 -10.54 -7.95 22.10
N ALA A 29 -10.09 -6.97 22.88
CA ALA A 29 -10.90 -5.81 23.25
C ALA A 29 -11.20 -4.93 22.01
N LEU A 30 -10.19 -4.70 21.16
CA LEU A 30 -10.32 -3.95 19.92
C LEU A 30 -11.30 -4.63 18.94
N VAL A 31 -11.17 -5.94 18.73
CA VAL A 31 -12.09 -6.72 17.88
C VAL A 31 -13.52 -6.70 18.41
N ARG A 32 -13.72 -6.84 19.74
CA ARG A 32 -15.05 -6.75 20.35
C ARG A 32 -15.65 -5.35 20.20
N SER A 33 -14.82 -4.32 20.36
CA SER A 33 -15.23 -2.95 20.20
C SER A 33 -15.63 -2.63 18.76
N PHE A 34 -14.88 -3.13 17.79
CA PHE A 34 -15.24 -3.08 16.36
C PHE A 34 -16.61 -3.71 16.12
N MET A 35 -16.80 -4.97 16.53
CA MET A 35 -18.06 -5.69 16.34
C MET A 35 -19.26 -5.03 17.04
N LYS A 36 -19.03 -4.32 18.12
CA LYS A 36 -20.10 -3.63 18.88
C LYS A 36 -20.49 -2.29 18.29
N ASN A 37 -19.49 -1.53 17.82
CA ASN A 37 -19.66 -0.11 17.48
C ASN A 37 -19.67 0.15 15.97
N HIS A 38 -19.16 -0.79 15.17
CA HIS A 38 -19.17 -0.70 13.72
C HIS A 38 -20.20 -1.68 13.14
N PHE A 39 -21.06 -1.18 12.27
CA PHE A 39 -22.06 -2.01 11.57
C PHE A 39 -21.47 -2.40 10.22
N CYS A 40 -20.94 -3.63 10.12
CA CYS A 40 -20.43 -4.16 8.86
C CYS A 40 -21.54 -4.24 7.81
N GLN A 41 -21.27 -3.67 6.65
CA GLN A 41 -22.23 -3.58 5.55
C GLN A 41 -22.14 -4.78 4.59
N SER A 42 -21.04 -5.48 4.61
CA SER A 42 -20.76 -6.61 3.73
C SER A 42 -20.47 -7.89 4.53
N PRO A 43 -20.90 -9.06 4.05
CA PRO A 43 -20.53 -10.35 4.62
C PRO A 43 -19.18 -10.87 4.10
N ARG A 44 -18.53 -10.19 3.17
CA ARG A 44 -17.27 -10.63 2.56
C ARG A 44 -16.10 -10.30 3.49
N PHE A 45 -15.23 -11.26 3.73
CA PHE A 45 -14.09 -11.09 4.66
C PHE A 45 -13.15 -9.95 4.30
N VAL A 46 -12.89 -9.73 3.01
CA VAL A 46 -12.05 -8.62 2.55
C VAL A 46 -12.68 -7.27 2.87
N ASP A 47 -13.99 -7.17 2.75
CA ASP A 47 -14.72 -5.94 3.04
C ASP A 47 -14.72 -5.68 4.56
N VAL A 48 -14.86 -6.73 5.38
CA VAL A 48 -14.72 -6.64 6.85
C VAL A 48 -13.37 -6.08 7.24
N SER A 49 -12.28 -6.52 6.58
CA SER A 49 -10.93 -6.00 6.84
C SER A 49 -10.80 -4.52 6.44
N LYS A 50 -11.39 -4.11 5.32
CA LYS A 50 -11.46 -2.70 4.90
C LYS A 50 -12.24 -1.85 5.91
N GLU A 51 -13.41 -2.33 6.33
CA GLU A 51 -14.24 -1.64 7.32
C GLU A 51 -13.53 -1.54 8.69
N PHE A 52 -12.69 -2.52 9.04
CA PHE A 52 -11.86 -2.45 10.24
C PHE A 52 -10.81 -1.33 10.17
N ILE A 53 -10.19 -1.07 9.01
CA ILE A 53 -9.29 0.09 8.83
C ILE A 53 -10.05 1.40 9.04
N GLU A 54 -11.25 1.53 8.49
CA GLU A 54 -12.10 2.71 8.68
C GLU A 54 -12.45 2.92 10.16
N TYR A 55 -12.72 1.82 10.87
CA TYR A 55 -12.95 1.85 12.31
C TYR A 55 -11.71 2.27 13.10
N LEU A 56 -10.51 1.77 12.76
CA LEU A 56 -9.26 2.14 13.42
C LEU A 56 -8.98 3.65 13.37
N ASN A 57 -9.36 4.32 12.28
CA ASN A 57 -9.24 5.78 12.16
C ASN A 57 -9.99 6.55 13.27
N GLN A 58 -11.01 5.95 13.85
CA GLN A 58 -11.85 6.57 14.88
C GLN A 58 -11.35 6.25 16.30
N GLN A 59 -10.32 5.40 16.45
CA GLN A 59 -9.80 4.95 17.74
C GLN A 59 -8.67 5.86 18.25
N HIS A 60 -9.00 7.00 18.83
CA HIS A 60 -8.02 8.00 19.29
C HIS A 60 -7.01 7.45 20.30
N GLU A 61 -7.44 6.67 21.30
CA GLU A 61 -6.55 6.14 22.35
C GLU A 61 -5.50 5.18 21.80
N VAL A 62 -5.89 4.30 20.89
CA VAL A 62 -4.96 3.36 20.24
C VAL A 62 -4.00 4.11 19.30
N ASN A 63 -4.50 5.13 18.60
CA ASN A 63 -3.69 5.94 17.69
C ASN A 63 -2.67 6.83 18.42
N GLU A 64 -2.92 7.21 19.69
CA GLU A 64 -1.93 7.89 20.52
C GLU A 64 -0.74 7.00 20.89
N THR A 65 -0.98 5.72 21.14
CA THR A 65 0.08 4.75 21.49
C THR A 65 0.79 4.16 20.27
N MET A 66 0.08 3.99 19.17
CA MET A 66 0.58 3.45 17.89
C MET A 66 0.18 4.39 16.74
N PRO A 67 0.88 5.54 16.56
CA PRO A 67 0.48 6.55 15.57
C PRO A 67 0.57 6.04 14.12
N PHE A 68 1.32 4.97 13.88
CA PHE A 68 1.46 4.30 12.60
C PHE A 68 0.33 3.29 12.29
N LEU A 69 -0.55 2.99 13.26
CA LEU A 69 -1.47 1.85 13.20
C LEU A 69 -2.36 1.87 11.95
N HIS A 70 -2.91 3.02 11.61
CA HIS A 70 -3.78 3.14 10.44
C HIS A 70 -3.02 2.89 9.13
N GLU A 71 -1.81 3.43 8.99
CA GLU A 71 -0.98 3.22 7.79
C GLU A 71 -0.49 1.77 7.70
N LEU A 72 -0.13 1.16 8.83
CA LEU A 72 0.23 -0.26 8.89
C LEU A 72 -0.95 -1.15 8.51
N ALA A 73 -2.15 -0.87 9.02
CA ALA A 73 -3.35 -1.61 8.63
C ALA A 73 -3.64 -1.48 7.14
N HIS A 74 -3.48 -0.30 6.56
CA HIS A 74 -3.64 -0.11 5.12
C HIS A 74 -2.59 -0.91 4.33
N TYR A 75 -1.33 -0.90 4.76
CA TYR A 75 -0.25 -1.65 4.15
C TYR A 75 -0.52 -3.16 4.14
N GLU A 76 -0.92 -3.75 5.28
CA GLU A 76 -1.25 -5.17 5.37
C GLU A 76 -2.49 -5.55 4.54
N TRP A 77 -3.51 -4.68 4.55
CA TRP A 77 -4.73 -4.92 3.78
C TRP A 77 -4.51 -4.87 2.26
N VAL A 78 -3.61 -4.01 1.76
CA VAL A 78 -3.32 -3.88 0.32
C VAL A 78 -2.81 -5.19 -0.25
N GLU A 79 -1.98 -5.96 0.49
CA GLU A 79 -1.52 -7.27 0.07
C GLU A 79 -2.71 -8.22 -0.16
N LEU A 80 -3.61 -8.30 0.82
CA LEU A 80 -4.83 -9.11 0.72
C LEU A 80 -5.71 -8.63 -0.45
N ALA A 81 -5.95 -7.33 -0.57
CA ALA A 81 -6.81 -6.77 -1.60
C ALA A 81 -6.31 -7.08 -3.01
N LEU A 82 -5.01 -6.92 -3.26
CA LEU A 82 -4.40 -7.25 -4.55
C LEU A 82 -4.38 -8.75 -4.83
N SER A 83 -4.17 -9.59 -3.80
CA SER A 83 -4.13 -11.04 -3.98
C SER A 83 -5.44 -11.63 -4.47
N ILE A 84 -6.57 -10.99 -4.12
CA ILE A 84 -7.93 -11.45 -4.48
C ILE A 84 -8.61 -10.57 -5.52
N ALA A 85 -7.93 -9.55 -6.04
CA ALA A 85 -8.45 -8.68 -7.08
C ALA A 85 -8.86 -9.49 -8.32
N GLU A 86 -10.06 -9.25 -8.85
CA GLU A 86 -10.64 -9.98 -9.98
C GLU A 86 -10.22 -9.37 -11.33
N GLU A 87 -9.58 -8.20 -11.31
CA GLU A 87 -9.08 -7.53 -12.48
C GLU A 87 -8.03 -8.37 -13.19
N GLU A 88 -8.18 -8.52 -14.52
CA GLU A 88 -7.19 -9.13 -15.39
C GLU A 88 -6.46 -8.02 -16.17
N TRP A 89 -5.14 -8.12 -16.22
CA TRP A 89 -4.33 -7.19 -16.99
C TRP A 89 -3.56 -7.92 -18.10
N HIS A 90 -3.82 -7.52 -19.32
CA HIS A 90 -3.13 -8.05 -20.49
C HIS A 90 -2.09 -7.03 -20.97
N CYS A 91 -0.81 -7.30 -20.72
CA CYS A 91 0.26 -6.52 -21.32
C CYS A 91 0.33 -6.82 -22.82
N SER A 92 0.40 -5.79 -23.65
CA SER A 92 0.83 -5.95 -25.04
C SER A 92 2.27 -6.45 -25.06
N GLU A 93 2.58 -7.38 -25.94
CA GLU A 93 3.99 -7.77 -26.18
C GLU A 93 4.73 -6.56 -26.76
N ILE A 94 5.81 -6.17 -26.09
CA ILE A 94 6.68 -5.09 -26.54
C ILE A 94 7.83 -5.73 -27.32
N ASP A 95 8.05 -5.32 -28.57
CA ASP A 95 9.22 -5.72 -29.34
C ASP A 95 10.48 -5.12 -28.68
N GLU A 96 11.52 -5.94 -28.48
CA GLU A 96 12.83 -5.50 -27.92
C GLU A 96 13.46 -4.30 -28.66
N LYS A 97 13.00 -4.01 -29.87
CA LYS A 97 13.47 -2.87 -30.69
C LYS A 97 12.66 -1.60 -30.50
N THR A 98 11.58 -1.65 -29.74
CA THR A 98 10.72 -0.49 -29.54
C THR A 98 11.38 0.51 -28.58
N ASP A 99 11.46 1.78 -29.01
CA ASP A 99 11.94 2.84 -28.12
C ASP A 99 10.90 3.10 -27.03
N MET A 100 11.23 2.67 -25.82
CA MET A 100 10.34 2.77 -24.65
C MET A 100 10.03 4.22 -24.27
N LEU A 101 10.85 5.19 -24.67
CA LEU A 101 10.67 6.60 -24.33
C LEU A 101 9.53 7.28 -25.10
N VAL A 102 9.22 6.78 -26.30
CA VAL A 102 8.15 7.33 -27.15
C VAL A 102 6.83 6.57 -27.03
N MET A 103 6.76 5.59 -26.13
CA MET A 103 5.53 4.84 -25.86
C MET A 103 4.67 5.54 -24.83
N SER A 104 3.36 5.47 -25.03
CA SER A 104 2.39 5.78 -24.00
C SER A 104 2.11 4.54 -23.16
N TYR A 105 2.16 4.68 -21.86
CA TYR A 105 1.91 3.61 -20.90
C TYR A 105 0.59 3.85 -20.18
N GLN A 106 -0.03 2.77 -19.76
CA GLN A 106 -1.19 2.81 -18.88
C GLN A 106 -0.85 1.98 -17.63
N GLY A 107 -1.11 2.55 -16.46
CA GLY A 107 -0.92 1.85 -15.19
C GLY A 107 -1.79 0.60 -15.10
N SER A 108 -1.22 -0.48 -14.63
CA SER A 108 -1.99 -1.69 -14.33
C SER A 108 -2.95 -1.44 -13.17
N PRO A 109 -4.22 -1.87 -13.23
CA PRO A 109 -5.13 -1.82 -12.08
C PRO A 109 -4.65 -2.68 -10.91
N LEU A 110 -3.69 -3.58 -11.15
CA LEU A 110 -3.05 -4.45 -10.17
C LEU A 110 -1.70 -3.89 -9.67
N ALA A 111 -1.43 -2.60 -9.87
CA ALA A 111 -0.23 -1.92 -9.39
C ALA A 111 -0.62 -0.60 -8.72
N TRP A 112 -0.44 -0.53 -7.40
CA TRP A 112 -0.85 0.59 -6.57
C TRP A 112 0.37 1.30 -5.99
N LEU A 113 0.49 2.59 -6.29
CA LEU A 113 1.49 3.45 -5.66
C LEU A 113 0.91 4.02 -4.36
N LEU A 114 1.57 3.73 -3.25
CA LEU A 114 1.16 4.14 -1.91
C LEU A 114 2.21 5.08 -1.31
N SER A 115 1.74 6.02 -0.50
CA SER A 115 2.59 6.96 0.23
C SER A 115 2.25 6.90 1.71
N PHE A 116 3.25 6.64 2.55
CA PHE A 116 3.12 6.51 3.99
C PHE A 116 4.05 7.50 4.70
N GLN A 117 3.59 8.05 5.82
CA GLN A 117 4.43 8.89 6.68
C GLN A 117 5.32 8.07 7.60
N PHE A 118 4.96 6.81 7.84
CA PHE A 118 5.73 5.86 8.63
C PHE A 118 6.35 4.79 7.75
N PRO A 119 7.54 4.24 8.10
CA PRO A 119 8.17 3.14 7.38
C PRO A 119 7.46 1.81 7.68
N VAL A 120 6.20 1.67 7.24
CA VAL A 120 5.28 0.57 7.58
C VAL A 120 5.86 -0.81 7.26
N HIS A 121 6.65 -0.94 6.20
CA HIS A 121 7.32 -2.17 5.77
C HIS A 121 8.46 -2.63 6.70
N GLN A 122 8.86 -1.79 7.66
CA GLN A 122 9.92 -2.08 8.64
C GLN A 122 9.37 -2.30 10.05
N ILE A 123 8.08 -2.01 10.27
CA ILE A 123 7.47 -2.10 11.60
C ILE A 123 7.42 -3.55 12.08
N CYS A 124 7.93 -3.77 13.27
CA CYS A 124 7.95 -5.06 13.98
C CYS A 124 8.06 -4.84 15.49
N ASP A 125 8.13 -5.92 16.29
CA ASP A 125 8.25 -5.84 17.76
C ASP A 125 9.42 -4.96 18.22
N ASP A 126 10.55 -5.00 17.50
CA ASP A 126 11.77 -4.25 17.84
C ASP A 126 11.80 -2.84 17.25
N PHE A 127 10.89 -2.50 16.34
CA PHE A 127 10.86 -1.22 15.66
C PHE A 127 9.43 -0.68 15.52
N GLN A 128 9.09 0.26 16.37
CA GLN A 128 7.79 0.94 16.42
C GLN A 128 7.99 2.45 16.49
N PRO A 129 7.99 3.17 15.35
CA PRO A 129 8.22 4.61 15.32
C PRO A 129 7.07 5.38 15.96
N THR A 130 7.39 6.35 16.82
CA THR A 130 6.40 7.19 17.52
C THR A 130 6.12 8.50 16.83
N THR A 131 6.90 8.85 15.82
CA THR A 131 6.78 10.10 15.04
C THR A 131 6.87 9.79 13.55
N PRO A 132 6.12 10.50 12.72
CA PRO A 132 6.24 10.36 11.27
C PRO A 132 7.64 10.73 10.78
N SER A 133 8.04 10.15 9.67
CA SER A 133 9.30 10.45 8.99
C SER A 133 9.28 11.86 8.40
N GLU A 134 10.45 12.47 8.23
CA GLU A 134 10.57 13.79 7.58
C GLU A 134 10.14 13.77 6.11
N GLN A 135 10.31 12.63 5.46
CA GLN A 135 9.88 12.40 4.08
C GLN A 135 9.00 11.16 4.02
N PRO A 136 8.00 11.14 3.12
CA PRO A 136 7.14 9.98 2.95
C PRO A 136 7.91 8.80 2.36
N HIS A 137 7.47 7.60 2.72
CA HIS A 137 7.89 6.33 2.13
C HIS A 137 6.93 5.95 1.01
N TYR A 138 7.47 5.75 -0.18
CA TYR A 138 6.67 5.35 -1.35
C TYR A 138 6.85 3.86 -1.60
N LEU A 139 5.75 3.13 -1.64
CA LEU A 139 5.72 1.71 -1.93
C LEU A 139 4.86 1.47 -3.17
N LEU A 140 5.45 0.83 -4.18
CA LEU A 140 4.72 0.27 -5.30
C LEU A 140 4.37 -1.18 -4.95
N VAL A 141 3.09 -1.46 -4.81
CA VAL A 141 2.57 -2.80 -4.54
C VAL A 141 1.87 -3.30 -5.78
N TYR A 142 2.26 -4.48 -6.28
CA TYR A 142 1.69 -5.01 -7.50
C TYR A 142 1.57 -6.53 -7.48
N ARG A 143 0.58 -7.04 -8.20
CA ARG A 143 0.44 -8.48 -8.46
C ARG A 143 1.11 -8.82 -9.80
N ASN A 144 2.07 -9.73 -9.75
CA ASN A 144 2.82 -10.15 -10.92
C ASN A 144 2.06 -11.20 -11.77
N LYS A 145 2.65 -11.64 -12.89
CA LYS A 145 2.06 -12.63 -13.81
C LYS A 145 1.90 -14.04 -13.20
N THR A 146 2.52 -14.30 -12.05
CA THR A 146 2.40 -15.57 -11.31
C THR A 146 1.47 -15.44 -10.10
N ASP A 147 0.66 -14.36 -10.07
CA ASP A 147 -0.29 -14.02 -9.01
C ASP A 147 0.34 -13.76 -7.64
N ASP A 148 1.67 -13.52 -7.59
CA ASP A 148 2.32 -13.09 -6.36
C ASP A 148 2.19 -11.58 -6.18
N VAL A 149 1.85 -11.12 -4.99
CA VAL A 149 1.93 -9.71 -4.60
C VAL A 149 3.37 -9.37 -4.24
N LYS A 150 3.89 -8.29 -4.80
CA LYS A 150 5.26 -7.81 -4.61
C LYS A 150 5.25 -6.35 -4.18
N PHE A 151 6.27 -5.99 -3.40
CA PHE A 151 6.49 -4.65 -2.88
C PHE A 151 7.83 -4.12 -3.36
N ILE A 152 7.83 -2.87 -3.83
CA ILE A 152 9.05 -2.15 -4.22
C ILE A 152 9.04 -0.80 -3.50
N GLU A 153 10.08 -0.51 -2.73
CA GLU A 153 10.29 0.83 -2.19
C GLU A 153 10.86 1.74 -3.28
N LEU A 154 10.19 2.87 -3.50
CA LEU A 154 10.60 3.89 -4.46
C LEU A 154 11.08 5.15 -3.75
N ASN A 155 12.07 5.82 -4.33
CA ASN A 155 12.34 7.21 -3.94
C ASN A 155 11.27 8.15 -4.53
N GLY A 156 11.19 9.39 -4.00
CA GLY A 156 10.16 10.35 -4.42
C GLY A 156 10.18 10.67 -5.91
N LEU A 157 11.35 10.65 -6.56
CA LEU A 157 11.48 10.88 -7.99
C LEU A 157 10.88 9.72 -8.80
N SER A 158 11.22 8.48 -8.43
CA SER A 158 10.69 7.28 -9.08
C SER A 158 9.18 7.13 -8.86
N ALA A 159 8.69 7.49 -7.67
CA ALA A 159 7.26 7.50 -7.38
C ALA A 159 6.52 8.51 -8.26
N HIS A 160 7.03 9.74 -8.38
CA HIS A 160 6.44 10.76 -9.23
C HIS A 160 6.47 10.35 -10.72
N LEU A 161 7.59 9.82 -11.20
CA LEU A 161 7.71 9.31 -12.57
C LEU A 161 6.69 8.21 -12.84
N PHE A 162 6.58 7.23 -11.96
CA PHE A 162 5.60 6.14 -12.08
C PHE A 162 4.17 6.68 -12.13
N GLU A 163 3.82 7.62 -11.25
CA GLU A 163 2.48 8.22 -11.20
C GLU A 163 2.11 8.90 -12.53
N GLN A 164 2.98 9.76 -13.05
CA GLN A 164 2.72 10.49 -14.31
C GLN A 164 2.60 9.54 -15.50
N ILE A 165 3.53 8.59 -15.62
CA ILE A 165 3.52 7.60 -16.71
C ILE A 165 2.27 6.71 -16.61
N SER A 166 1.87 6.31 -15.40
CA SER A 166 0.66 5.48 -15.19
C SER A 166 -0.64 6.19 -15.57
N GLN A 167 -0.64 7.53 -15.55
CA GLN A 167 -1.76 8.37 -16.01
C GLN A 167 -1.78 8.57 -17.52
N GLY A 168 -0.82 8.03 -18.27
CA GLY A 168 -0.74 8.09 -19.72
C GLY A 168 0.10 9.26 -20.23
N GLU A 169 0.81 9.96 -19.35
CA GLU A 169 1.77 10.97 -19.77
C GLU A 169 2.92 10.34 -20.56
N ASP A 170 3.40 11.04 -21.56
CA ASP A 170 4.53 10.64 -22.37
C ASP A 170 5.83 10.68 -21.57
N VAL A 171 6.59 9.58 -21.59
CA VAL A 171 7.80 9.39 -20.78
C VAL A 171 8.81 10.51 -21.01
N GLU A 172 9.05 10.88 -22.28
CA GLU A 172 10.01 11.94 -22.63
C GLU A 172 9.58 13.29 -22.05
N SER A 173 8.29 13.61 -22.15
CA SER A 173 7.71 14.83 -21.57
C SER A 173 7.86 14.87 -20.05
N VAL A 174 7.62 13.76 -19.36
CA VAL A 174 7.79 13.67 -17.89
C VAL A 174 9.25 13.86 -17.49
N ILE A 175 10.19 13.20 -18.19
CA ILE A 175 11.63 13.36 -17.96
C ILE A 175 12.05 14.83 -18.18
N ASP A 176 11.55 15.49 -19.22
CA ASP A 176 11.84 16.90 -19.50
C ASP A 176 11.36 17.85 -18.38
N VAL A 177 10.17 17.59 -17.84
CA VAL A 177 9.63 18.36 -16.71
C VAL A 177 10.49 18.17 -15.46
N ILE A 178 10.88 16.93 -15.15
CA ILE A 178 11.74 16.60 -14.01
C ILE A 178 13.12 17.27 -14.16
N ALA A 179 13.74 17.17 -15.34
CA ALA A 179 15.06 17.77 -15.61
C ALA A 179 15.04 19.31 -15.47
N LYS A 180 13.93 19.95 -15.85
CA LYS A 180 13.75 21.41 -15.65
C LYS A 180 13.56 21.78 -14.18
N ALA A 181 12.83 20.95 -13.42
CA ALA A 181 12.58 21.18 -12.00
C ALA A 181 13.82 20.90 -11.12
N MET A 182 14.70 19.98 -11.56
CA MET A 182 15.89 19.54 -10.86
C MET A 182 17.15 19.63 -11.74
N PRO A 183 17.64 20.85 -12.02
CA PRO A 183 18.78 21.06 -12.94
C PRO A 183 20.09 20.40 -12.50
N GLN A 184 20.17 19.98 -11.24
CA GLN A 184 21.32 19.24 -10.68
C GLN A 184 21.33 17.75 -11.05
N LEU A 185 20.19 17.21 -11.55
CA LEU A 185 20.12 15.84 -12.05
C LEU A 185 20.60 15.81 -13.51
N ASP A 186 21.54 14.90 -13.80
CA ASP A 186 21.97 14.67 -15.16
C ASP A 186 20.83 14.02 -15.97
N TYR A 187 20.36 14.69 -17.01
CA TYR A 187 19.33 14.21 -17.91
C TYR A 187 19.63 12.80 -18.45
N GLN A 188 20.92 12.51 -18.71
CA GLN A 188 21.33 11.19 -19.21
C GLN A 188 21.23 10.11 -18.14
N LEU A 189 21.42 10.46 -16.86
CA LEU A 189 21.22 9.53 -15.75
C LEU A 189 19.72 9.18 -15.58
N ILE A 190 18.83 10.15 -15.71
CA ILE A 190 17.37 9.91 -15.63
C ILE A 190 16.91 9.03 -16.80
N LYS A 191 17.46 9.25 -17.99
CA LYS A 191 17.08 8.53 -19.22
C LYS A 191 17.58 7.08 -19.26
N ASN A 192 18.66 6.77 -18.57
CA ASN A 192 19.33 5.46 -18.61
C ASN A 192 19.09 4.60 -17.37
N GLY A 193 18.38 5.08 -16.34
CA GLY A 193 18.03 4.36 -15.11
C GLY A 193 16.65 3.78 -15.17
#